data_7ca1b965bf9e7bfa1fa8b2ff6fc867af
#
_entry.id   7ca1b965bf9e7bfa1fa8b2ff6fc867af
#
_cell.length_a   1.000
_cell.length_b   1.000
_cell.length_c   1.000
_cell.angle_alpha   90.00
_cell.angle_beta   90.00
_cell.angle_gamma   90.00
#
_symmetry.space_group_name_H-M   'P 1'
#
loop_
_entity.id
_entity.type
_entity.pdbx_description
1 polymer ?
#
loop_
_entity_poly.entity_id
_entity_poly.type
_entity_poly.pdbx_seq_one_letter_code
_entity_poly.pdbx_strand_id
1 'polypeptide(L)'
;MDKDNSEKLKRLYELYEQPMYRIAYAVLRSPEAAEDAVSDAFLRLIRHLGRIKDPDSEQTKHYVVKVIRSAAITQYRAMKNSIERVRSADDEDLQLPDTRQDIEEAVLG
;
A
#
# COMPACT_ATOMS: atom_id res chain seq x y z
N MET A 1 -9.67 -21.19 2.00
CA MET A 1 -9.60 -20.49 0.71
C MET A 1 -9.61 -21.55 -0.38
N ASP A 2 -10.43 -21.38 -1.39
CA ASP A 2 -10.52 -22.41 -2.41
C ASP A 2 -9.36 -22.27 -3.40
N LYS A 3 -9.28 -23.20 -4.33
CA LYS A 3 -8.15 -23.30 -5.22
C LYS A 3 -8.00 -22.08 -6.12
N ASP A 4 -9.11 -21.56 -6.62
CA ASP A 4 -9.09 -20.38 -7.48
C ASP A 4 -8.54 -19.17 -6.74
N ASN A 5 -8.97 -18.97 -5.52
CA ASN A 5 -8.50 -17.84 -4.72
C ASN A 5 -7.04 -18.00 -4.36
N SER A 6 -6.63 -19.22 -4.10
CA SER A 6 -5.24 -19.51 -3.78
C SER A 6 -4.32 -19.16 -4.95
N GLU A 7 -4.71 -19.57 -6.14
CA GLU A 7 -3.92 -19.30 -7.35
C GLU A 7 -3.95 -17.82 -7.68
N LYS A 8 -5.09 -17.17 -7.49
CA LYS A 8 -5.21 -15.74 -7.73
C LYS A 8 -4.27 -14.97 -6.81
N LEU A 9 -4.26 -15.33 -5.54
CA LEU A 9 -3.39 -14.66 -4.58
C LEU A 9 -1.93 -14.88 -4.92
N LYS A 10 -1.57 -16.08 -5.30
CA LYS A 10 -0.20 -16.38 -5.69
C LYS A 10 0.23 -15.52 -6.88
N ARG A 11 -0.66 -15.36 -7.85
CA ARG A 11 -0.37 -14.55 -9.03
C ARG A 11 -0.20 -13.08 -8.64
N LEU A 12 -1.06 -12.58 -7.77
CA LEU A 12 -0.94 -11.21 -7.29
C LEU A 12 0.40 -10.99 -6.59
N TYR A 13 0.81 -11.97 -5.79
CA TYR A 13 2.07 -11.86 -5.10
C TYR A 13 3.23 -11.81 -6.08
N GLU A 14 3.22 -12.70 -7.07
CA GLU A 14 4.27 -12.74 -8.08
C GLU A 14 4.36 -11.45 -8.88
N LEU A 15 3.21 -10.88 -9.22
CA LEU A 15 3.18 -9.68 -10.04
C LEU A 15 3.52 -8.42 -9.25
N TYR A 16 3.08 -8.33 -8.02
CA TYR A 16 3.02 -7.03 -7.35
C TYR A 16 3.85 -6.92 -6.10
N GLU A 17 4.46 -7.98 -5.61
CA GLU A 17 5.24 -7.86 -4.39
C GLU A 17 6.34 -6.82 -4.52
N GLN A 18 7.13 -6.90 -5.56
CA GLN A 18 8.24 -5.97 -5.74
C GLN A 18 7.78 -4.54 -6.05
N PRO A 19 6.84 -4.35 -6.97
CA PRO A 19 6.33 -2.99 -7.19
C PRO A 19 5.74 -2.38 -5.94
N MET A 20 5.00 -3.16 -5.16
CA MET A 20 4.41 -2.64 -3.93
C MET A 20 5.48 -2.24 -2.93
N TYR A 21 6.52 -3.04 -2.82
CA TYR A 21 7.61 -2.71 -1.92
C TYR A 21 8.25 -1.39 -2.34
N ARG A 22 8.49 -1.21 -3.63
CA ARG A 22 9.12 0.03 -4.11
C ARG A 22 8.25 1.25 -3.82
N ILE A 23 6.94 1.11 -4.01
CA ILE A 23 6.02 2.22 -3.73
C ILE A 23 6.03 2.53 -2.24
N ALA A 24 5.95 1.51 -1.40
CA ALA A 24 5.95 1.71 0.04
C ALA A 24 7.26 2.31 0.52
N TYR A 25 8.37 1.84 -0.01
CA TYR A 25 9.67 2.36 0.38
C TYR A 25 9.83 3.83 -0.01
N ALA A 26 9.29 4.22 -1.15
CA ALA A 26 9.35 5.62 -1.57
C ALA A 26 8.66 6.53 -0.57
N VAL A 27 7.60 6.05 0.06
CA VAL A 27 6.88 6.82 1.06
C VAL A 27 7.55 6.75 2.43
N LEU A 28 7.97 5.57 2.83
CA LEU A 28 8.36 5.31 4.21
C LEU A 28 9.85 5.40 4.48
N ARG A 29 10.66 5.17 3.47
CA ARG A 29 12.12 5.25 3.57
C ARG A 29 12.70 4.32 4.62
N SER A 30 11.99 3.27 4.94
CA SER A 30 12.42 2.27 5.91
C SER A 30 12.07 0.90 5.35
N PRO A 31 13.05 0.00 5.22
CA PRO A 31 12.76 -1.35 4.71
C PRO A 31 11.73 -2.08 5.57
N GLU A 32 11.84 -1.95 6.88
CA GLU A 32 10.93 -2.65 7.79
C GLU A 32 9.52 -2.12 7.67
N ALA A 33 9.39 -0.79 7.63
CA ALA A 33 8.08 -0.19 7.51
C ALA A 33 7.47 -0.50 6.15
N ALA A 34 8.30 -0.54 5.11
CA ALA A 34 7.81 -0.88 3.78
C ALA A 34 7.30 -2.30 3.73
N GLU A 35 8.01 -3.23 4.37
CA GLU A 35 7.57 -4.62 4.42
C GLU A 35 6.25 -4.75 5.17
N ASP A 36 6.11 -4.01 6.26
CA ASP A 36 4.86 -4.02 7.01
C ASP A 36 3.71 -3.50 6.16
N ALA A 37 3.95 -2.46 5.39
CA ALA A 37 2.92 -1.91 4.53
C ALA A 37 2.53 -2.91 3.44
N VAL A 38 3.51 -3.61 2.88
CA VAL A 38 3.22 -4.62 1.86
C VAL A 38 2.39 -5.75 2.47
N SER A 39 2.74 -6.20 3.66
CA SER A 39 1.98 -7.25 4.34
C SER A 39 0.54 -6.80 4.57
N ASP A 40 0.37 -5.57 5.05
CA ASP A 40 -0.96 -5.04 5.30
C ASP A 40 -1.75 -4.93 4.01
N ALA A 41 -1.09 -4.50 2.94
CA ALA A 41 -1.76 -4.39 1.65
C ALA A 41 -2.25 -5.76 1.16
N PHE A 42 -1.43 -6.79 1.31
CA PHE A 42 -1.85 -8.13 0.91
C PHE A 42 -3.01 -8.63 1.74
N LEU A 43 -3.03 -8.32 3.03
CA LEU A 43 -4.20 -8.69 3.85
C LEU A 43 -5.47 -8.03 3.33
N ARG A 44 -5.37 -6.78 2.90
CA ARG A 44 -6.51 -6.10 2.32
C ARG A 44 -6.94 -6.73 1.01
N LEU A 45 -5.97 -7.12 0.18
CA LEU A 45 -6.28 -7.79 -1.07
C LEU A 45 -6.98 -9.13 -0.81
N ILE A 46 -6.54 -9.85 0.20
CA ILE A 46 -7.15 -11.13 0.55
C ILE A 46 -8.61 -10.93 0.94
N ARG A 47 -8.90 -9.90 1.72
CA ARG A 47 -10.28 -9.63 2.12
C ARG A 47 -11.19 -9.35 0.94
N HIS A 48 -10.65 -8.81 -0.13
CA HIS A 48 -11.46 -8.41 -1.27
C HIS A 48 -11.09 -9.19 -2.51
N LEU A 49 -10.58 -10.40 -2.31
CA LEU A 49 -10.07 -11.19 -3.41
C LEU A 49 -11.15 -11.49 -4.44
N GLY A 50 -12.40 -11.64 -3.97
CA GLY A 50 -13.50 -11.90 -4.89
C GLY A 50 -13.79 -10.78 -5.86
N ARG A 51 -13.34 -9.57 -5.57
CA ARG A 51 -13.52 -8.43 -6.46
C ARG A 51 -12.47 -8.38 -7.55
N ILE A 52 -11.40 -9.10 -7.37
CA ILE A 52 -10.31 -9.15 -8.35
C ILE A 52 -10.61 -10.31 -9.29
N LYS A 53 -10.97 -9.98 -10.51
CA LYS A 53 -11.31 -11.03 -11.48
C LYS A 53 -10.10 -11.53 -12.21
N ASP A 54 -9.23 -10.62 -12.61
CA ASP A 54 -8.06 -10.98 -13.39
C ASP A 54 -6.85 -10.26 -12.82
N PRO A 55 -5.92 -10.98 -12.17
CA PRO A 55 -4.74 -10.33 -11.58
C PRO A 55 -3.90 -9.56 -12.59
N ASP A 56 -3.96 -9.92 -13.85
CA ASP A 56 -3.15 -9.29 -14.89
C ASP A 56 -3.81 -8.06 -15.52
N SER A 57 -5.05 -7.74 -15.14
CA SER A 57 -5.76 -6.64 -15.78
C SER A 57 -5.29 -5.28 -15.27
N GLU A 58 -5.54 -4.26 -16.08
CA GLU A 58 -5.22 -2.89 -15.69
C GLU A 58 -6.02 -2.45 -14.48
N GLN A 59 -7.26 -2.89 -14.41
CA GLN A 59 -8.09 -2.55 -13.25
C GLN A 59 -7.47 -3.07 -11.96
N THR A 60 -6.97 -4.30 -12.00
CA THR A 60 -6.32 -4.86 -10.83
C THR A 60 -5.06 -4.08 -10.49
N LYS A 61 -4.30 -3.69 -11.50
CA LYS A 61 -3.09 -2.91 -11.26
C LYS A 61 -3.42 -1.60 -10.54
N HIS A 62 -4.42 -0.88 -11.01
CA HIS A 62 -4.81 0.37 -10.35
C HIS A 62 -5.28 0.13 -8.94
N TYR A 63 -6.03 -0.94 -8.73
CA TYR A 63 -6.51 -1.27 -7.40
C TYR A 63 -5.36 -1.58 -6.45
N VAL A 64 -4.40 -2.37 -6.91
CA VAL A 64 -3.24 -2.74 -6.10
C VAL A 64 -2.43 -1.50 -5.73
N VAL A 65 -2.20 -0.61 -6.69
CA VAL A 65 -1.46 0.61 -6.41
C VAL A 65 -2.17 1.45 -5.36
N LYS A 66 -3.48 1.57 -5.48
CA LYS A 66 -4.26 2.32 -4.50
C LYS A 66 -4.15 1.70 -3.11
N VAL A 67 -4.22 0.38 -3.05
CA VAL A 67 -4.16 -0.31 -1.76
C VAL A 67 -2.81 -0.13 -1.10
N ILE A 68 -1.71 -0.31 -1.85
CA ILE A 68 -0.39 -0.19 -1.24
C ILE A 68 -0.09 1.25 -0.81
N ARG A 69 -0.52 2.22 -1.59
CA ARG A 69 -0.29 3.60 -1.19
C ARG A 69 -1.08 3.95 0.05
N SER A 70 -2.30 3.46 0.13
CA SER A 70 -3.11 3.67 1.33
C SER A 70 -2.46 3.02 2.55
N ALA A 71 -1.95 1.81 2.39
CA ALA A 71 -1.27 1.11 3.48
C ALA A 71 -0.01 1.85 3.90
N ALA A 72 0.74 2.36 2.93
CA ALA A 72 1.97 3.09 3.24
C ALA A 72 1.68 4.38 3.98
N ILE A 73 0.64 5.08 3.59
CA ILE A 73 0.26 6.32 4.27
C ILE A 73 -0.19 6.02 5.70
N THR A 74 -0.95 4.96 5.88
CA THR A 74 -1.36 4.56 7.23
C THR A 74 -0.14 4.27 8.10
N GLN A 75 0.83 3.55 7.54
CA GLN A 75 2.05 3.25 8.26
C GLN A 75 2.84 4.51 8.57
N TYR A 76 2.90 5.42 7.61
CA TYR A 76 3.61 6.69 7.78
C TYR A 76 2.99 7.48 8.93
N ARG A 77 1.67 7.54 8.97
CA ARG A 77 0.99 8.27 10.05
C ARG A 77 1.25 7.64 11.41
N ALA A 78 1.29 6.32 11.47
CA ALA A 78 1.58 5.65 12.72
C ALA A 78 2.99 5.96 13.19
N MET A 79 3.95 5.97 12.29
CA MET A 79 5.32 6.31 12.63
C MET A 79 5.43 7.75 13.08
N LYS A 80 4.77 8.65 12.38
CA LYS A 80 4.79 10.06 12.71
C LYS A 80 4.14 10.31 14.07
N ASN A 81 3.02 9.66 14.34
CA ASN A 81 2.35 9.81 15.61
C ASN A 81 3.23 9.33 16.77
N SER A 82 3.94 8.24 16.57
CA SER A 82 4.86 7.76 17.60
C SER A 82 5.93 8.78 17.90
N ILE A 83 6.46 9.42 16.87
CA ILE A 83 7.49 10.44 17.06
C ILE A 83 6.90 11.64 17.76
N GLU A 84 5.69 12.02 17.39
CA GLU A 84 5.08 13.23 17.93
C GLU A 84 4.68 13.11 19.38
N ARG A 85 4.58 11.91 19.89
CA ARG A 85 4.39 11.77 21.34
C ARG A 85 5.57 12.31 22.11
N VAL A 86 6.72 12.33 21.47
CA VAL A 86 7.95 12.77 22.11
C VAL A 86 8.23 14.23 21.80
N ARG A 87 7.74 14.72 20.67
CA ARG A 87 7.92 16.12 20.27
C ARG A 87 6.59 16.84 20.27
N SER A 88 6.62 18.12 20.03
CA SER A 88 5.38 18.84 19.84
C SER A 88 4.78 18.47 18.50
N ALA A 89 3.50 18.67 18.39
CA ALA A 89 2.76 18.23 17.20
C ALA A 89 2.61 19.33 16.17
N ASP A 90 3.60 20.17 16.04
CA ASP A 90 3.43 21.38 15.23
C ASP A 90 3.45 21.15 13.75
N ASP A 91 4.11 20.12 13.28
CA ASP A 91 4.36 19.97 11.86
C ASP A 91 3.75 18.72 11.28
N GLU A 92 2.71 18.26 11.88
CA GLU A 92 2.20 16.93 11.58
C GLU A 92 1.62 16.77 10.21
N ASP A 93 1.14 17.82 9.60
CA ASP A 93 0.38 17.67 8.38
C ASP A 93 1.11 18.11 7.13
N LEU A 94 2.37 18.39 7.25
CA LEU A 94 3.06 19.05 6.15
C LEU A 94 3.29 18.17 4.95
N GLN A 95 3.48 16.90 5.16
CA GLN A 95 3.89 16.02 4.07
C GLN A 95 2.73 15.25 3.46
N LEU A 96 1.69 15.07 4.21
CA LEU A 96 0.62 14.18 3.79
C LEU A 96 -0.15 14.66 2.56
N PRO A 97 -0.43 15.96 2.40
CA PRO A 97 -1.14 16.39 1.21
C PRO A 97 -0.41 16.07 -0.08
N ASP A 98 0.91 16.22 -0.07
CA ASP A 98 1.69 15.89 -1.27
C ASP A 98 1.61 14.40 -1.59
N THR A 99 1.69 13.59 -0.56
CA THR A 99 1.59 12.16 -0.75
C THR A 99 0.23 11.77 -1.30
N ARG A 100 -0.81 12.42 -0.81
CA ARG A 100 -2.15 12.14 -1.30
C ARG A 100 -2.26 12.50 -2.78
N GLN A 101 -1.68 13.59 -3.18
CA GLN A 101 -1.71 14.00 -4.57
C GLN A 101 -1.00 12.99 -5.44
N ASP A 102 0.13 12.47 -4.99
CA ASP A 102 0.84 11.43 -5.71
C ASP A 102 -0.02 10.19 -5.89
N ILE A 103 -0.77 9.83 -4.88
CA ILE A 103 -1.66 8.69 -4.96
C ILE A 103 -2.69 8.89 -6.04
N GLU A 104 -3.29 10.06 -6.09
CA GLU A 104 -4.30 10.35 -7.08
C GLU A 104 -3.72 10.28 -8.48
N GLU A 105 -2.56 10.84 -8.66
CA GLU A 105 -1.91 10.79 -9.95
C GLU A 105 -1.58 9.37 -10.37
N ALA A 106 -1.11 8.56 -9.42
CA ALA A 106 -0.76 7.18 -9.72
C ALA A 106 -1.99 6.39 -10.14
N VAL A 107 -3.12 6.67 -9.51
CA VAL A 107 -4.35 5.94 -9.84
C VAL A 107 -4.91 6.41 -11.17
N LEU A 108 -4.84 7.69 -11.45
CA LEU A 108 -5.40 8.25 -12.67
C LEU A 108 -4.47 8.06 -13.87
N GLY A 109 -3.21 8.06 -13.61
CA GLY A 109 -2.24 7.89 -14.66
C GLY A 109 -2.17 6.47 -15.12
#